data_a47b8ee1c2b8a0215ccf0dde8ac7d38c
#
_entry.id   a47b8ee1c2b8a0215ccf0dde8ac7d38c
#
_cell.length_a   1.000
_cell.length_b   1.000
_cell.length_c   1.000
_cell.angle_alpha   90.00
_cell.angle_beta   90.00
_cell.angle_gamma   90.00
#
_symmetry.space_group_name_H-M   'P 1'
#
loop_
_entity.id
_entity.type
_entity.pdbx_description
1 polymer ?
#
loop_
_entity_poly.entity_id
_entity_poly.type
_entity_poly.pdbx_seq_one_letter_code
_entity_poly.pdbx_strand_id
1 'polypeptide(L)'
;MDVSRTALPAARAVSHDRRDPLMVVYIAGDGRSGSTLLDRLIGIYPNVFSCGELGNLVQSTTSAEQFCACGAHARDCDFWTSVLTRWSASVPDFTEREYRSLQRRFERLRRLFRPRFPRELNVENPRFARYAEYTRSLFDAIADLSGAEVIVDSSKSPARALALSRVPGIDLRMLHLVRDVRGVTYSLHKVRSRKASAVRVGLRDNLRFVGTWALINYCCERVRARLRGPSLFTRYEDYTADPDGILAALADLMGCHQAKYAASASRLMRQGHQVAGNDARLRPVQTISTDEVWRRQFGFAMRKGLYLLALPLMLRYRYRP
;
A
#
# COMPACT_ATOMS: atom_id res chain seq x y z
N MET A 1 -36.29 -5.95 3.70
CA MET A 1 -35.32 -6.96 4.15
C MET A 1 -34.26 -6.21 4.94
N ASP A 2 -34.34 -6.39 6.23
CA ASP A 2 -33.64 -5.62 7.26
C ASP A 2 -32.16 -6.02 7.29
N VAL A 3 -31.27 -5.10 6.86
CA VAL A 3 -29.81 -5.29 6.93
C VAL A 3 -29.41 -4.90 8.34
N SER A 4 -29.36 -5.89 9.23
CA SER A 4 -28.88 -5.74 10.60
C SER A 4 -27.54 -5.00 10.63
N ARG A 5 -27.57 -3.77 11.13
CA ARG A 5 -26.40 -2.99 11.53
C ARG A 5 -25.66 -3.76 12.63
N THR A 6 -24.63 -4.47 12.26
CA THR A 6 -23.70 -5.03 13.26
C THR A 6 -22.96 -3.85 13.88
N ALA A 7 -23.37 -3.50 15.09
CA ALA A 7 -22.71 -2.50 15.92
C ALA A 7 -21.23 -2.92 16.11
N LEU A 8 -20.32 -1.98 15.88
CA LEU A 8 -18.92 -2.11 16.28
C LEU A 8 -18.87 -2.47 17.77
N PRO A 9 -18.06 -3.44 18.19
CA PRO A 9 -17.88 -3.72 19.60
C PRO A 9 -17.40 -2.44 20.28
N ALA A 10 -18.04 -2.07 21.40
CA ALA A 10 -17.71 -0.90 22.18
C ALA A 10 -16.20 -0.89 22.44
N ALA A 11 -15.53 0.14 21.96
CA ALA A 11 -14.10 0.33 22.11
C ALA A 11 -13.79 0.32 23.62
N ARG A 12 -13.14 -0.73 24.11
CA ARG A 12 -12.45 -0.68 25.39
C ARG A 12 -11.47 0.49 25.28
N ALA A 13 -11.67 1.48 26.13
CA ALA A 13 -10.74 2.59 26.30
C ALA A 13 -9.43 2.02 26.90
N VAL A 14 -8.56 1.52 26.04
CA VAL A 14 -7.20 1.20 26.38
C VAL A 14 -6.41 2.47 26.09
N SER A 15 -6.20 3.28 27.12
CA SER A 15 -5.21 4.34 27.10
C SER A 15 -3.84 3.66 27.02
N HIS A 16 -3.39 3.36 25.81
CA HIS A 16 -2.04 2.93 25.59
C HIS A 16 -1.16 4.19 25.54
N ASP A 17 -0.50 4.50 26.64
CA ASP A 17 0.84 5.07 26.60
C ASP A 17 1.72 4.03 25.88
N ARG A 18 1.65 3.99 24.54
CA ARG A 18 2.38 3.00 23.74
C ARG A 18 3.85 3.39 23.77
N ARG A 19 4.57 2.89 24.77
CA ARG A 19 6.03 2.98 24.86
C ARG A 19 6.70 2.14 23.78
N ASP A 20 6.01 1.09 23.30
CA ASP A 20 6.52 0.19 22.27
C ASP A 20 6.29 0.74 20.85
N PRO A 21 7.23 0.52 19.94
CA PRO A 21 7.08 0.90 18.54
C PRO A 21 5.87 0.23 17.88
N LEU A 22 5.04 1.01 17.18
CA LEU A 22 3.93 0.48 16.40
C LEU A 22 4.46 -0.18 15.12
N MET A 23 4.10 -1.45 14.92
CA MET A 23 4.49 -2.16 13.71
C MET A 23 3.68 -1.68 12.50
N VAL A 24 4.40 -1.33 11.43
CA VAL A 24 3.81 -0.95 10.15
C VAL A 24 4.36 -1.84 9.05
N VAL A 25 3.50 -2.66 8.44
CA VAL A 25 3.83 -3.41 7.23
C VAL A 25 3.56 -2.52 6.02
N TYR A 26 4.61 -2.13 5.33
CA TYR A 26 4.52 -1.23 4.19
C TYR A 26 4.70 -1.97 2.86
N ILE A 27 3.66 -1.98 2.02
CA ILE A 27 3.72 -2.56 0.68
C ILE A 27 4.26 -1.52 -0.30
N ALA A 28 5.49 -1.71 -0.76
CA ALA A 28 6.14 -0.90 -1.77
C ALA A 28 6.21 -1.61 -3.12
N GLY A 29 6.16 -0.87 -4.22
CA GLY A 29 6.21 -1.41 -5.58
C GLY A 29 5.52 -0.50 -6.58
N ASP A 30 5.43 -0.93 -7.84
CA ASP A 30 4.71 -0.15 -8.84
C ASP A 30 3.20 -0.34 -8.74
N GLY A 31 2.45 0.62 -9.25
CA GLY A 31 1.01 0.51 -9.41
C GLY A 31 0.62 -0.71 -10.24
N ARG A 32 -0.59 -1.28 -10.02
CA ARG A 32 -1.11 -2.44 -10.76
C ARG A 32 -0.37 -3.77 -10.52
N SER A 33 0.49 -3.82 -9.51
CA SER A 33 1.23 -5.04 -9.13
C SER A 33 0.47 -5.98 -8.19
N GLY A 34 -0.82 -5.73 -7.91
CA GLY A 34 -1.63 -6.60 -7.05
C GLY A 34 -1.60 -6.21 -5.56
N SER A 35 -1.08 -5.04 -5.21
CA SER A 35 -0.98 -4.56 -3.82
C SER A 35 -2.32 -4.55 -3.07
N THR A 36 -3.43 -4.21 -3.73
CA THR A 36 -4.77 -4.23 -3.11
C THR A 36 -5.21 -5.63 -2.70
N LEU A 37 -4.89 -6.66 -3.49
CA LEU A 37 -5.19 -8.04 -3.14
C LEU A 37 -4.31 -8.53 -1.99
N LEU A 38 -3.01 -8.21 -2.06
CA LEU A 38 -2.05 -8.57 -1.01
C LEU A 38 -2.35 -7.86 0.32
N ASP A 39 -2.71 -6.57 0.28
CA ASP A 39 -3.16 -5.78 1.43
C ASP A 39 -4.35 -6.46 2.13
N ARG A 40 -5.35 -6.91 1.37
CA ARG A 40 -6.50 -7.66 1.91
C ARG A 40 -6.10 -9.04 2.45
N LEU A 41 -5.16 -9.72 1.79
CA LEU A 41 -4.66 -11.00 2.26
C LEU A 41 -3.94 -10.88 3.60
N ILE A 42 -3.14 -9.83 3.79
CA ILE A 42 -2.52 -9.55 5.08
C ILE A 42 -3.58 -9.22 6.15
N GLY A 43 -4.64 -8.52 5.78
CA GLY A 43 -5.74 -8.17 6.67
C GLY A 43 -6.57 -9.35 7.23
N ILE A 44 -6.26 -10.61 6.85
CA ILE A 44 -6.89 -11.79 7.46
C ILE A 44 -6.35 -12.10 8.87
N TYR A 45 -5.17 -11.63 9.20
CA TYR A 45 -4.61 -11.79 10.55
C TYR A 45 -5.46 -11.02 11.57
N PRO A 46 -5.73 -11.60 12.76
CA PRO A 46 -6.67 -11.01 13.73
C PRO A 46 -6.32 -9.61 14.20
N ASN A 47 -5.03 -9.35 14.43
CA ASN A 47 -4.53 -8.10 15.02
C ASN A 47 -3.95 -7.16 13.96
N VAL A 48 -4.33 -7.35 12.70
CA VAL A 48 -3.83 -6.56 11.57
C VAL A 48 -4.95 -5.71 10.98
N PHE A 49 -4.69 -4.43 10.82
CA PHE A 49 -5.60 -3.50 10.15
C PHE A 49 -5.03 -3.03 8.81
N SER A 50 -5.77 -3.29 7.74
CA SER A 50 -5.43 -2.94 6.37
C SER A 50 -6.02 -1.60 5.99
N CYS A 51 -5.18 -0.59 5.77
CA CYS A 51 -5.59 0.79 5.49
C CYS A 51 -5.81 1.07 3.99
N GLY A 52 -5.27 0.24 3.10
CA GLY A 52 -5.13 0.62 1.70
C GLY A 52 -4.00 1.62 1.47
N GLU A 53 -4.20 2.60 0.59
CA GLU A 53 -3.19 3.60 0.25
C GLU A 53 -3.28 4.80 1.20
N LEU A 54 -2.78 4.65 2.44
CA LEU A 54 -2.87 5.67 3.49
C LEU A 54 -2.22 7.01 3.11
N GLY A 55 -1.20 7.00 2.25
CA GLY A 55 -0.61 8.22 1.70
C GLY A 55 -1.59 9.11 0.93
N ASN A 56 -2.73 8.57 0.52
CA ASN A 56 -3.80 9.27 -0.17
C ASN A 56 -5.01 9.57 0.73
N LEU A 57 -4.93 9.32 2.05
CA LEU A 57 -6.06 9.45 2.98
C LEU A 57 -6.73 10.83 2.87
N VAL A 58 -5.98 11.91 3.09
CA VAL A 58 -6.54 13.27 3.07
C VAL A 58 -7.19 13.59 1.72
N GLN A 59 -6.59 13.16 0.61
CA GLN A 59 -7.19 13.35 -0.71
C GLN A 59 -8.47 12.55 -0.88
N SER A 60 -8.52 11.34 -0.34
CA SER A 60 -9.67 10.46 -0.46
C SER A 60 -10.86 10.95 0.38
N THR A 61 -10.58 11.45 1.58
CA THR A 61 -11.62 11.95 2.50
C THR A 61 -12.11 13.36 2.14
N THR A 62 -11.36 14.11 1.34
CA THR A 62 -11.82 15.41 0.80
C THR A 62 -12.52 15.30 -0.55
N SER A 63 -12.43 14.15 -1.24
CA SER A 63 -13.04 13.93 -2.55
C SER A 63 -14.47 13.38 -2.41
N ALA A 64 -15.41 13.93 -3.19
CA ALA A 64 -16.77 13.42 -3.29
C ALA A 64 -16.88 12.08 -4.04
N GLU A 65 -15.86 11.72 -4.84
CA GLU A 65 -15.90 10.56 -5.75
C GLU A 65 -15.20 9.33 -5.16
N GLN A 66 -14.57 9.45 -4.00
CA GLN A 66 -13.81 8.35 -3.42
C GLN A 66 -14.65 7.57 -2.40
N PHE A 67 -14.64 6.24 -2.56
CA PHE A 67 -15.32 5.32 -1.65
C PHE A 67 -14.33 4.63 -0.73
N CYS A 68 -14.74 4.39 0.50
CA CYS A 68 -14.12 3.45 1.41
C CYS A 68 -14.50 2.01 1.02
N ALA A 69 -13.69 1.03 1.35
CA ALA A 69 -14.01 -0.37 1.08
C ALA A 69 -15.28 -0.86 1.81
N CYS A 70 -15.72 -0.18 2.87
CA CYS A 70 -17.01 -0.46 3.53
C CYS A 70 -18.24 -0.07 2.70
N GLY A 71 -18.05 0.59 1.54
CA GLY A 71 -19.13 1.03 0.65
C GLY A 71 -19.59 2.48 0.84
N ALA A 72 -19.28 3.11 1.97
CA ALA A 72 -19.57 4.54 2.19
C ALA A 72 -18.62 5.42 1.37
N HIS A 73 -18.99 6.67 1.09
CA HIS A 73 -18.01 7.65 0.64
C HIS A 73 -16.90 7.78 1.70
N ALA A 74 -15.65 7.95 1.26
CA ALA A 74 -14.51 7.97 2.19
C ALA A 74 -14.64 9.09 3.23
N ARG A 75 -15.21 10.24 2.84
CA ARG A 75 -15.48 11.39 3.71
C ARG A 75 -16.60 11.13 4.74
N ASP A 76 -17.51 10.21 4.45
CA ASP A 76 -18.70 9.89 5.26
C ASP A 76 -18.54 8.54 5.97
N CYS A 77 -17.37 7.92 5.91
CA CYS A 77 -17.07 6.66 6.57
C CYS A 77 -16.82 6.91 8.06
N ASP A 78 -17.65 6.34 8.93
CA ASP A 78 -17.59 6.50 10.38
C ASP A 78 -16.19 6.21 10.96
N PHE A 79 -15.52 5.17 10.45
CA PHE A 79 -14.17 4.84 10.89
C PHE A 79 -13.18 5.97 10.55
N TRP A 80 -13.15 6.40 9.28
CA TRP A 80 -12.19 7.44 8.87
C TRP A 80 -12.52 8.81 9.44
N THR A 81 -13.79 9.14 9.62
CA THR A 81 -14.21 10.36 10.30
C THR A 81 -13.73 10.36 11.76
N SER A 82 -13.87 9.23 12.47
CA SER A 82 -13.34 9.08 13.83
C SER A 82 -11.81 9.18 13.90
N VAL A 83 -11.10 8.56 12.92
CA VAL A 83 -9.64 8.67 12.81
C VAL A 83 -9.21 10.12 12.60
N LEU A 84 -9.84 10.83 11.67
CA LEU A 84 -9.49 12.24 11.37
C LEU A 84 -9.75 13.16 12.56
N THR A 85 -10.87 12.97 13.27
CA THR A 85 -11.20 13.71 14.49
C THR A 85 -10.15 13.49 15.57
N ARG A 86 -9.81 12.22 15.86
CA ARG A 86 -8.79 11.88 16.87
C ARG A 86 -7.41 12.39 16.47
N TRP A 87 -7.03 12.22 15.20
CA TRP A 87 -5.76 12.71 14.68
C TRP A 87 -5.61 14.22 14.78
N SER A 88 -6.64 14.98 14.35
CA SER A 88 -6.61 16.43 14.44
C SER A 88 -6.55 16.95 15.88
N ALA A 89 -7.17 16.25 16.83
CA ALA A 89 -7.10 16.59 18.24
C ALA A 89 -5.73 16.25 18.88
N SER A 90 -4.97 15.32 18.28
CA SER A 90 -3.68 14.86 18.83
C SER A 90 -2.48 15.71 18.41
N VAL A 91 -2.62 16.56 17.41
CA VAL A 91 -1.52 17.36 16.84
C VAL A 91 -1.80 18.85 17.08
N PRO A 92 -0.95 19.57 17.82
CA PRO A 92 -1.08 21.02 18.00
C PRO A 92 -1.11 21.75 16.66
N ASP A 93 -1.97 22.77 16.52
CA ASP A 93 -2.11 23.58 15.29
C ASP A 93 -2.29 22.75 14.03
N PHE A 94 -3.06 21.65 14.13
CA PHE A 94 -3.30 20.73 13.04
C PHE A 94 -3.89 21.41 11.82
N THR A 95 -3.27 21.20 10.65
CA THR A 95 -3.90 21.52 9.36
C THR A 95 -3.56 20.44 8.32
N GLU A 96 -4.58 19.96 7.60
CA GLU A 96 -4.41 19.01 6.48
C GLU A 96 -3.48 19.58 5.39
N ARG A 97 -3.53 20.90 5.16
CA ARG A 97 -2.69 21.59 4.19
C ARG A 97 -1.21 21.47 4.54
N GLU A 98 -0.85 21.63 5.82
CA GLU A 98 0.52 21.45 6.28
C GLU A 98 0.97 20.02 6.09
N TYR A 99 0.18 19.04 6.56
CA TYR A 99 0.52 17.63 6.40
C TYR A 99 0.74 17.25 4.92
N ARG A 100 -0.15 17.64 4.02
CA ARG A 100 0.02 17.42 2.58
C ARG A 100 1.29 18.09 2.02
N SER A 101 1.67 19.24 2.55
CA SER A 101 2.93 19.89 2.17
C SER A 101 4.14 19.07 2.61
N LEU A 102 4.12 18.57 3.84
CA LEU A 102 5.16 17.71 4.41
C LEU A 102 5.25 16.37 3.66
N GLN A 103 4.10 15.74 3.34
CA GLN A 103 4.08 14.54 2.50
C GLN A 103 4.74 14.82 1.14
N ARG A 104 4.38 15.88 0.44
CA ARG A 104 5.03 16.25 -0.83
C ARG A 104 6.52 16.49 -0.68
N ARG A 105 6.98 16.94 0.49
CA ARG A 105 8.39 17.13 0.76
C ARG A 105 9.13 15.82 0.96
N PHE A 106 8.59 14.87 1.72
CA PHE A 106 9.32 13.69 2.18
C PHE A 106 8.93 12.39 1.45
N GLU A 107 7.78 12.32 0.77
CA GLU A 107 7.27 11.08 0.16
C GLU A 107 7.39 11.03 -1.37
N ARG A 108 7.87 12.10 -2.03
CA ARG A 108 7.99 12.11 -3.50
C ARG A 108 9.20 11.32 -3.99
N LEU A 109 9.00 10.45 -4.97
CA LEU A 109 10.03 9.60 -5.57
C LEU A 109 11.31 10.35 -5.97
N ARG A 110 11.16 11.53 -6.57
CA ARG A 110 12.31 12.39 -6.98
C ARG A 110 13.25 12.77 -5.83
N ARG A 111 12.80 12.67 -4.59
CA ARG A 111 13.62 12.98 -3.41
C ARG A 111 14.71 11.94 -3.18
N LEU A 112 14.45 10.69 -3.57
CA LEU A 112 15.43 9.61 -3.44
C LEU A 112 16.72 9.84 -4.27
N PHE A 113 16.65 10.68 -5.29
CA PHE A 113 17.79 11.05 -6.14
C PHE A 113 18.59 12.23 -5.61
N ARG A 114 18.19 12.83 -4.47
CA ARG A 114 18.94 13.90 -3.82
C ARG A 114 19.92 13.30 -2.81
N PRO A 115 21.24 13.53 -2.93
CA PRO A 115 22.23 12.92 -2.02
C PRO A 115 22.01 13.25 -0.55
N ARG A 116 21.49 14.46 -0.26
CA ARG A 116 21.23 14.94 1.09
C ARG A 116 19.90 14.43 1.67
N PHE A 117 19.02 13.84 0.88
CA PHE A 117 17.67 13.46 1.32
C PHE A 117 17.66 12.51 2.53
N PRO A 118 18.50 11.45 2.60
CA PRO A 118 18.53 10.60 3.79
C PRO A 118 18.91 11.34 5.08
N ARG A 119 19.70 12.41 4.98
CA ARG A 119 20.07 13.26 6.14
C ARG A 119 18.96 14.21 6.55
N GLU A 120 18.07 14.58 5.62
CA GLU A 120 16.88 15.40 5.92
C GLU A 120 15.84 14.62 6.75
N LEU A 121 15.89 13.27 6.74
CA LEU A 121 14.99 12.37 7.47
C LEU A 121 15.51 12.13 8.90
N ASN A 122 15.66 13.21 9.66
CA ASN A 122 16.09 13.21 11.04
C ASN A 122 15.23 14.20 11.82
N VAL A 123 14.85 13.87 13.04
CA VAL A 123 14.02 14.71 13.93
C VAL A 123 14.71 16.02 14.35
N GLU A 124 16.01 16.14 14.20
CA GLU A 124 16.74 17.42 14.31
C GLU A 124 16.35 18.42 13.20
N ASN A 125 15.83 17.94 12.07
CA ASN A 125 15.24 18.77 11.05
C ASN A 125 13.80 19.13 11.47
N PRO A 126 13.49 20.40 11.78
CA PRO A 126 12.17 20.77 12.33
C PRO A 126 11.00 20.38 11.41
N ARG A 127 11.20 20.42 10.09
CA ARG A 127 10.18 20.01 9.12
C ARG A 127 9.95 18.50 9.12
N PHE A 128 11.01 17.74 9.35
CA PHE A 128 10.85 16.28 9.46
C PHE A 128 10.27 15.90 10.81
N ALA A 129 10.67 16.57 11.90
CA ALA A 129 10.06 16.38 13.21
C ALA A 129 8.54 16.62 13.15
N ARG A 130 8.12 17.69 12.50
CA ARG A 130 6.70 17.99 12.30
C ARG A 130 5.99 16.94 11.43
N TYR A 131 6.64 16.47 10.36
CA TYR A 131 6.12 15.34 9.56
C TYR A 131 5.99 14.05 10.39
N ALA A 132 6.97 13.77 11.23
CA ALA A 132 6.98 12.60 12.10
C ALA A 132 5.86 12.66 13.15
N GLU A 133 5.63 13.81 13.76
CA GLU A 133 4.53 14.07 14.70
C GLU A 133 3.17 13.79 14.06
N TYR A 134 2.87 14.42 12.93
CA TYR A 134 1.64 14.17 12.18
C TYR A 134 1.46 12.70 11.82
N THR A 135 2.52 12.11 11.30
CA THR A 135 2.49 10.74 10.80
C THR A 135 2.30 9.75 11.94
N ARG A 136 3.06 9.89 13.03
CA ARG A 136 2.94 9.01 14.19
C ARG A 136 1.55 9.11 14.80
N SER A 137 1.04 10.31 15.05
CA SER A 137 -0.31 10.52 15.59
C SER A 137 -1.42 9.94 14.71
N LEU A 138 -1.26 9.97 13.38
CA LEU A 138 -2.19 9.31 12.46
C LEU A 138 -2.20 7.80 12.65
N PHE A 139 -1.02 7.17 12.70
CA PHE A 139 -0.92 5.73 12.91
C PHE A 139 -1.43 5.31 14.29
N ASP A 140 -1.18 6.11 15.33
CA ASP A 140 -1.71 5.87 16.67
C ASP A 140 -3.24 5.94 16.70
N ALA A 141 -3.83 6.97 16.06
CA ALA A 141 -5.29 7.10 15.96
C ALA A 141 -5.93 5.89 15.25
N ILE A 142 -5.29 5.39 14.19
CA ILE A 142 -5.76 4.18 13.49
C ILE A 142 -5.66 2.95 14.39
N ALA A 143 -4.52 2.75 15.06
CA ALA A 143 -4.28 1.61 15.92
C ALA A 143 -5.25 1.57 17.10
N ASP A 144 -5.50 2.73 17.73
CA ASP A 144 -6.43 2.85 18.85
C ASP A 144 -7.88 2.55 18.46
N LEU A 145 -8.34 3.07 17.32
CA LEU A 145 -9.71 2.88 16.86
C LEU A 145 -9.97 1.50 16.26
N SER A 146 -8.94 0.89 15.66
CA SER A 146 -9.05 -0.47 15.10
C SER A 146 -8.74 -1.57 16.11
N GLY A 147 -8.06 -1.25 17.22
CA GLY A 147 -7.52 -2.23 18.16
C GLY A 147 -6.38 -3.08 17.58
N ALA A 148 -5.80 -2.68 16.45
CA ALA A 148 -4.76 -3.45 15.79
C ALA A 148 -3.37 -3.21 16.38
N GLU A 149 -2.56 -4.26 16.38
CA GLU A 149 -1.14 -4.23 16.73
C GLU A 149 -0.25 -3.95 15.52
N VAL A 150 -0.76 -4.29 14.33
CA VAL A 150 -0.06 -4.11 13.04
C VAL A 150 -0.94 -3.32 12.07
N ILE A 151 -0.39 -2.26 11.52
CA ILE A 151 -1.05 -1.46 10.48
C ILE A 151 -0.42 -1.77 9.13
N VAL A 152 -1.26 -2.01 8.11
CA VAL A 152 -0.79 -2.19 6.72
C VAL A 152 -1.04 -0.93 5.93
N ASP A 153 0.02 -0.38 5.33
CA ASP A 153 -0.04 0.75 4.39
C ASP A 153 0.45 0.30 3.00
N SER A 154 -0.44 0.28 2.03
CA SER A 154 -0.14 -0.13 0.66
C SER A 154 0.05 1.05 -0.31
N SER A 155 0.58 2.17 0.17
CA SER A 155 0.79 3.41 -0.62
C SER A 155 1.85 3.31 -1.72
N LYS A 156 2.62 2.26 -1.76
CA LYS A 156 3.58 1.86 -2.82
C LYS A 156 4.84 2.72 -2.95
N SER A 157 4.83 3.99 -2.57
CA SER A 157 5.96 4.91 -2.75
C SER A 157 7.20 4.47 -1.97
N PRO A 158 8.34 4.17 -2.61
CA PRO A 158 9.58 3.84 -1.88
C PRO A 158 10.12 5.03 -1.08
N ALA A 159 9.84 6.27 -1.47
CA ALA A 159 10.25 7.44 -0.70
C ALA A 159 9.45 7.56 0.61
N ARG A 160 8.14 7.22 0.60
CA ARG A 160 7.33 7.14 1.81
C ARG A 160 7.83 6.02 2.73
N ALA A 161 8.16 4.83 2.19
CA ALA A 161 8.75 3.76 2.99
C ALA A 161 10.01 4.22 3.74
N LEU A 162 10.92 4.91 3.03
CA LEU A 162 12.13 5.45 3.65
C LEU A 162 11.82 6.53 4.70
N ALA A 163 10.85 7.41 4.43
CA ALA A 163 10.46 8.44 5.39
C ALA A 163 9.83 7.83 6.66
N LEU A 164 8.89 6.89 6.51
CA LEU A 164 8.24 6.18 7.63
C LEU A 164 9.26 5.43 8.49
N SER A 165 10.28 4.81 7.89
CA SER A 165 11.34 4.09 8.65
C SER A 165 12.19 5.00 9.53
N ARG A 166 12.03 6.31 9.43
CA ARG A 166 12.75 7.32 10.22
C ARG A 166 11.84 8.04 11.22
N VAL A 167 10.54 7.75 11.20
CA VAL A 167 9.60 8.29 12.19
C VAL A 167 9.79 7.56 13.51
N PRO A 168 10.11 8.27 14.60
CA PRO A 168 10.24 7.65 15.92
C PRO A 168 8.97 6.90 16.33
N GLY A 169 9.15 5.74 16.93
CA GLY A 169 8.05 4.91 17.40
C GLY A 169 7.37 4.08 16.29
N ILE A 170 7.82 4.11 15.04
CA ILE A 170 7.36 3.21 13.97
C ILE A 170 8.41 2.12 13.74
N ASP A 171 8.00 0.85 13.90
CA ASP A 171 8.73 -0.34 13.43
C ASP A 171 8.26 -0.66 12.01
N LEU A 172 8.98 -0.14 11.02
CA LEU A 172 8.62 -0.35 9.61
C LEU A 172 9.18 -1.66 9.09
N ARG A 173 8.30 -2.52 8.59
CA ARG A 173 8.63 -3.77 7.90
C ARG A 173 8.19 -3.66 6.44
N MET A 174 9.16 -3.69 5.53
CA MET A 174 8.87 -3.41 4.11
C MET A 174 8.63 -4.69 3.32
N LEU A 175 7.51 -4.73 2.60
CA LEU A 175 7.23 -5.74 1.60
C LEU A 175 7.38 -5.14 0.20
N HIS A 176 8.39 -5.58 -0.55
CA HIS A 176 8.60 -5.18 -1.94
C HIS A 176 7.84 -6.13 -2.86
N LEU A 177 6.78 -5.62 -3.46
CA LEU A 177 5.92 -6.35 -4.39
C LEU A 177 6.22 -5.98 -5.83
N VAL A 178 6.56 -6.98 -6.62
CA VAL A 178 6.80 -6.85 -8.08
C VAL A 178 5.77 -7.68 -8.85
N ARG A 179 5.38 -7.23 -10.03
CA ARG A 179 4.60 -7.99 -11.01
C ARG A 179 5.29 -7.90 -12.36
N ASP A 180 5.10 -8.93 -13.19
CA ASP A 180 5.58 -8.91 -14.58
C ASP A 180 5.18 -7.61 -15.28
N VAL A 181 6.15 -6.92 -15.87
CA VAL A 181 5.93 -5.63 -16.54
C VAL A 181 4.87 -5.72 -17.64
N ARG A 182 4.74 -6.87 -18.30
CA ARG A 182 3.71 -7.12 -19.33
C ARG A 182 2.31 -7.11 -18.72
N GLY A 183 2.14 -7.73 -17.55
CA GLY A 183 0.88 -7.72 -16.79
C GLY A 183 0.54 -6.34 -16.26
N VAL A 184 1.51 -5.59 -15.75
CA VAL A 184 1.35 -4.19 -15.30
C VAL A 184 0.93 -3.31 -16.48
N THR A 185 1.66 -3.37 -17.60
CA THR A 185 1.37 -2.59 -18.81
C THR A 185 -0.04 -2.88 -19.33
N TYR A 186 -0.42 -4.16 -19.42
CA TYR A 186 -1.78 -4.54 -19.81
C TYR A 186 -2.86 -3.95 -18.90
N SER A 187 -2.65 -4.01 -17.59
CA SER A 187 -3.57 -3.41 -16.62
C SER A 187 -3.71 -1.89 -16.80
N LEU A 188 -2.62 -1.20 -17.13
CA LEU A 188 -2.62 0.24 -17.41
C LEU A 188 -3.35 0.56 -18.73
N HIS A 189 -3.20 -0.28 -19.76
CA HIS A 189 -4.00 -0.16 -20.99
C HIS A 189 -5.50 -0.21 -20.67
N LYS A 190 -5.95 -1.19 -19.86
CA LYS A 190 -7.37 -1.31 -19.47
C LYS A 190 -7.88 -0.06 -18.75
N VAL A 191 -7.09 0.52 -17.84
CA VAL A 191 -7.48 1.75 -17.12
C VAL A 191 -7.60 2.93 -18.08
N ARG A 192 -6.65 3.06 -19.00
CA ARG A 192 -6.63 4.17 -19.96
C ARG A 192 -7.80 4.09 -20.94
N SER A 193 -8.11 2.89 -21.45
CA SER A 193 -9.23 2.67 -22.35
C SER A 193 -10.60 2.92 -21.68
N ARG A 194 -10.72 2.67 -20.39
CA ARG A 194 -11.96 2.97 -19.63
C ARG A 194 -12.18 4.47 -19.39
N LYS A 195 -11.09 5.23 -19.23
CA LYS A 195 -11.17 6.69 -18.98
C LYS A 195 -11.38 7.51 -20.26
N ALA A 196 -10.98 6.99 -21.40
CA ALA A 196 -11.10 7.67 -22.68
C ALA A 196 -11.33 6.63 -23.77
N SER A 197 -12.58 6.45 -24.18
CA SER A 197 -13.02 5.41 -25.15
C SER A 197 -12.36 5.46 -26.53
N ALA A 198 -11.60 6.53 -26.86
CA ALA A 198 -10.93 6.72 -28.15
C ALA A 198 -9.41 6.76 -28.08
N VAL A 199 -8.78 6.66 -26.90
CA VAL A 199 -7.31 6.79 -26.80
C VAL A 199 -6.63 5.44 -26.99
N ARG A 200 -5.99 5.25 -28.16
CA ARG A 200 -5.09 4.11 -28.39
C ARG A 200 -3.80 4.29 -27.59
N VAL A 201 -3.43 3.27 -26.82
CA VAL A 201 -2.13 3.24 -26.11
C VAL A 201 -1.01 3.02 -27.15
N GLY A 202 -0.15 4.00 -27.32
CA GLY A 202 0.95 3.97 -28.28
C GLY A 202 2.28 3.51 -27.69
N LEU A 203 3.30 3.52 -28.53
CA LEU A 203 4.68 3.15 -28.14
C LEU A 203 5.20 4.04 -26.99
N ARG A 204 4.97 5.35 -27.06
CA ARG A 204 5.39 6.30 -26.01
C ARG A 204 4.80 5.96 -24.64
N ASP A 205 3.55 5.52 -24.60
CA ASP A 205 2.89 5.11 -23.35
C ASP A 205 3.54 3.85 -22.78
N ASN A 206 3.82 2.88 -23.64
CA ASN A 206 4.49 1.64 -23.25
C ASN A 206 5.90 1.91 -22.69
N LEU A 207 6.68 2.76 -23.37
CA LEU A 207 8.00 3.18 -22.87
C LEU A 207 7.90 3.85 -21.51
N ARG A 208 6.90 4.73 -21.32
CA ARG A 208 6.65 5.39 -20.03
C ARG A 208 6.26 4.38 -18.95
N PHE A 209 5.39 3.42 -19.25
CA PHE A 209 4.95 2.40 -18.29
C PHE A 209 6.12 1.53 -17.85
N VAL A 210 6.90 1.02 -18.80
CA VAL A 210 8.10 0.21 -18.52
C VAL A 210 9.15 1.02 -17.75
N GLY A 211 9.42 2.26 -18.15
CA GLY A 211 10.37 3.14 -17.48
C GLY A 211 9.95 3.46 -16.04
N THR A 212 8.65 3.72 -15.80
CA THR A 212 8.12 3.96 -14.45
C THR A 212 8.23 2.70 -13.60
N TRP A 213 7.84 1.54 -14.13
CA TRP A 213 7.96 0.25 -13.46
C TRP A 213 9.40 -0.05 -13.06
N ALA A 214 10.34 0.12 -13.98
CA ALA A 214 11.76 -0.11 -13.74
C ALA A 214 12.31 0.83 -12.68
N LEU A 215 11.99 2.12 -12.78
CA LEU A 215 12.43 3.14 -11.84
C LEU A 215 11.92 2.90 -10.42
N ILE A 216 10.62 2.62 -10.26
CA ILE A 216 10.02 2.38 -8.96
C ILE A 216 10.61 1.14 -8.30
N ASN A 217 10.71 0.02 -9.04
CA ASN A 217 11.25 -1.22 -8.50
C ASN A 217 12.74 -1.08 -8.14
N TYR A 218 13.54 -0.41 -8.97
CA TYR A 218 14.92 -0.07 -8.64
C TYR A 218 15.00 0.77 -7.34
N CYS A 219 14.15 1.78 -7.19
CA CYS A 219 14.07 2.59 -5.97
C CYS A 219 13.65 1.75 -4.76
N CYS A 220 12.71 0.82 -4.91
CA CYS A 220 12.31 -0.09 -3.84
C CYS A 220 13.49 -0.95 -3.37
N GLU A 221 14.29 -1.50 -4.29
CA GLU A 221 15.50 -2.25 -3.92
C GLU A 221 16.50 -1.39 -3.14
N ARG A 222 16.74 -0.16 -3.64
CA ARG A 222 17.67 0.78 -2.98
C ARG A 222 17.19 1.21 -1.61
N VAL A 223 15.89 1.38 -1.41
CA VAL A 223 15.30 1.69 -0.10
C VAL A 223 15.41 0.46 0.79
N ARG A 224 15.00 -0.72 0.32
CA ARG A 224 15.07 -1.97 1.09
C ARG A 224 16.48 -2.23 1.64
N ALA A 225 17.51 -2.00 0.83
CA ALA A 225 18.92 -2.14 1.26
C ALA A 225 19.37 -1.11 2.32
N ARG A 226 18.59 -0.04 2.55
CA ARG A 226 18.88 1.00 3.54
C ARG A 226 18.03 0.91 4.81
N LEU A 227 17.02 0.07 4.81
CA LEU A 227 16.19 -0.16 5.98
C LEU A 227 16.97 -0.96 7.02
N ARG A 228 16.72 -0.65 8.30
CA ARG A 228 17.27 -1.40 9.44
C ARG A 228 16.35 -2.56 9.84
N GLY A 229 15.06 -2.40 9.58
CA GLY A 229 14.04 -3.39 9.90
C GLY A 229 13.96 -4.54 8.88
N PRO A 230 13.21 -5.60 9.22
CA PRO A 230 12.96 -6.73 8.32
C PRO A 230 12.31 -6.32 7.02
N SER A 231 12.60 -7.02 5.94
CA SER A 231 11.97 -6.80 4.65
C SER A 231 11.75 -8.10 3.90
N LEU A 232 10.63 -8.18 3.18
CA LEU A 232 10.26 -9.31 2.34
C LEU A 232 10.19 -8.86 0.87
N PHE A 233 10.60 -9.74 -0.04
CA PHE A 233 10.39 -9.57 -1.48
C PHE A 233 9.44 -10.66 -1.96
N THR A 234 8.44 -10.29 -2.76
CA THR A 234 7.55 -11.26 -3.41
C THR A 234 7.13 -10.77 -4.78
N ARG A 235 6.84 -11.74 -5.68
CA ARG A 235 6.18 -11.45 -6.96
C ARG A 235 4.68 -11.68 -6.83
N TYR A 236 3.92 -10.91 -7.62
CA TYR A 236 2.47 -11.10 -7.75
C TYR A 236 2.11 -12.54 -8.09
N GLU A 237 2.85 -13.10 -9.04
CA GLU A 237 2.64 -14.46 -9.54
C GLU A 237 2.89 -15.52 -8.47
N ASP A 238 3.91 -15.31 -7.61
CA ASP A 238 4.25 -16.27 -6.55
C ASP A 238 3.17 -16.30 -5.46
N TYR A 239 2.77 -15.14 -4.93
CA TYR A 239 1.79 -15.13 -3.85
C TYR A 239 0.38 -15.49 -4.30
N THR A 240 0.05 -15.29 -5.60
CA THR A 240 -1.26 -15.70 -6.12
C THR A 240 -1.30 -17.20 -6.46
N ALA A 241 -0.15 -17.81 -6.75
CA ALA A 241 -0.02 -19.25 -6.95
C ALA A 241 0.02 -20.02 -5.62
N ASP A 242 0.64 -19.43 -4.58
CA ASP A 242 0.77 -20.03 -3.26
C ASP A 242 0.40 -19.00 -2.16
N PRO A 243 -0.89 -18.82 -1.88
CA PRO A 243 -1.33 -17.91 -0.82
C PRO A 243 -0.91 -18.32 0.58
N ASP A 244 -0.78 -19.61 0.88
CA ASP A 244 -0.32 -20.09 2.19
C ASP A 244 1.17 -19.85 2.39
N GLY A 245 1.98 -20.02 1.35
CA GLY A 245 3.41 -19.71 1.40
C GLY A 245 3.70 -18.24 1.68
N ILE A 246 2.95 -17.32 1.05
CA ILE A 246 3.11 -15.89 1.38
C ILE A 246 2.62 -15.57 2.79
N LEU A 247 1.56 -16.21 3.27
CA LEU A 247 1.09 -16.02 4.64
C LEU A 247 2.14 -16.49 5.66
N ALA A 248 2.82 -17.63 5.41
CA ALA A 248 3.93 -18.06 6.25
C ALA A 248 5.06 -17.02 6.31
N ALA A 249 5.50 -16.53 5.14
CA ALA A 249 6.54 -15.49 5.07
C ALA A 249 6.12 -14.17 5.73
N LEU A 250 4.82 -13.82 5.69
CA LEU A 250 4.28 -12.66 6.38
C LEU A 250 4.21 -12.85 7.89
N ALA A 251 3.90 -14.08 8.37
CA ALA A 251 3.95 -14.41 9.78
C ALA A 251 5.36 -14.20 10.33
N ASP A 252 6.37 -14.70 9.62
CA ASP A 252 7.77 -14.50 9.97
C ASP A 252 8.15 -13.01 9.94
N LEU A 253 7.72 -12.28 8.89
CA LEU A 253 7.95 -10.85 8.79
C LEU A 253 7.35 -10.08 9.97
N MET A 254 6.16 -10.45 10.43
CA MET A 254 5.45 -9.78 11.53
C MET A 254 5.81 -10.34 12.90
N GLY A 255 6.50 -11.48 12.99
CA GLY A 255 6.77 -12.16 14.24
C GLY A 255 5.51 -12.67 14.94
N CYS A 256 4.52 -13.13 14.17
CA CYS A 256 3.23 -13.61 14.66
C CYS A 256 2.94 -15.05 14.20
N HIS A 257 1.90 -15.66 14.78
CA HIS A 257 1.48 -16.99 14.36
C HIS A 257 0.90 -16.99 12.95
N GLN A 258 1.24 -18.01 12.17
CA GLN A 258 0.80 -18.16 10.80
C GLN A 258 -0.74 -18.28 10.70
N ALA A 259 -1.34 -17.48 9.82
CA ALA A 259 -2.71 -17.68 9.38
C ALA A 259 -2.75 -18.66 8.19
N LYS A 260 -3.81 -19.46 8.10
CA LYS A 260 -4.04 -20.36 6.95
C LYS A 260 -5.09 -19.74 6.03
N TYR A 261 -4.77 -19.67 4.73
CA TYR A 261 -5.67 -19.09 3.73
C TYR A 261 -7.03 -19.78 3.68
N ALA A 262 -7.05 -21.10 3.59
CA ALA A 262 -8.29 -21.87 3.52
C ALA A 262 -9.23 -21.66 4.72
N ALA A 263 -8.65 -21.53 5.96
CA ALA A 263 -9.42 -21.25 7.16
C ALA A 263 -9.86 -19.77 7.27
N SER A 264 -9.23 -18.88 6.51
CA SER A 264 -9.40 -17.43 6.61
C SER A 264 -10.07 -16.82 5.39
N ALA A 265 -10.42 -17.61 4.38
CA ALA A 265 -11.04 -17.13 3.13
C ALA A 265 -12.31 -16.30 3.38
N SER A 266 -13.11 -16.65 4.40
CA SER A 266 -14.28 -15.87 4.82
C SER A 266 -13.94 -14.46 5.33
N ARG A 267 -12.70 -14.25 5.83
CA ARG A 267 -12.24 -12.94 6.27
C ARG A 267 -11.82 -12.05 5.10
N LEU A 268 -11.32 -12.63 4.00
CA LEU A 268 -11.06 -11.90 2.75
C LEU A 268 -12.34 -11.28 2.16
N MET A 269 -13.48 -11.88 2.44
CA MET A 269 -14.79 -11.39 2.00
C MET A 269 -15.31 -10.24 2.87
N ARG A 270 -14.75 -10.01 4.07
CA ARG A 270 -15.17 -8.90 4.91
C ARG A 270 -14.73 -7.59 4.28
N GLN A 271 -15.66 -6.65 4.21
CA GLN A 271 -15.38 -5.28 3.83
C GLN A 271 -14.62 -4.62 4.99
N GLY A 272 -13.38 -4.19 4.71
CA GLY A 272 -12.60 -3.37 5.63
C GLY A 272 -12.83 -1.88 5.37
N HIS A 273 -11.92 -1.06 5.89
CA HIS A 273 -11.95 0.38 5.68
C HIS A 273 -10.75 0.86 4.83
N GLN A 274 -10.35 0.08 3.82
CA GLN A 274 -9.27 0.52 2.93
C GLN A 274 -9.67 1.78 2.15
N VAL A 275 -8.77 2.76 2.10
CA VAL A 275 -8.95 3.98 1.31
C VAL A 275 -8.05 3.97 0.07
N ALA A 276 -8.51 4.64 -0.97
CA ALA A 276 -7.81 4.80 -2.24
C ALA A 276 -7.42 3.45 -2.91
N GLY A 277 -6.61 3.51 -3.95
CA GLY A 277 -6.14 2.32 -4.67
C GLY A 277 -7.12 1.81 -5.71
N ASN A 278 -7.06 0.50 -6.00
CA ASN A 278 -7.87 -0.13 -7.03
C ASN A 278 -9.30 -0.39 -6.54
N ASP A 279 -10.30 -0.20 -7.43
CA ASP A 279 -11.72 -0.48 -7.15
C ASP A 279 -12.02 -1.94 -6.82
N ALA A 280 -11.05 -2.85 -7.02
CA ALA A 280 -11.14 -4.22 -6.52
C ALA A 280 -11.36 -4.31 -4.99
N ARG A 281 -10.98 -3.27 -4.23
CA ARG A 281 -11.26 -3.19 -2.78
C ARG A 281 -12.75 -3.13 -2.45
N LEU A 282 -13.57 -2.63 -3.37
CA LEU A 282 -15.03 -2.49 -3.23
C LEU A 282 -15.79 -3.78 -3.54
N ARG A 283 -15.09 -4.83 -3.99
CA ARG A 283 -15.71 -6.09 -4.40
C ARG A 283 -15.27 -7.21 -3.47
N PRO A 284 -16.14 -8.17 -3.18
CA PRO A 284 -15.75 -9.38 -2.43
C PRO A 284 -14.68 -10.15 -3.22
N VAL A 285 -13.68 -10.67 -2.51
CA VAL A 285 -12.70 -11.59 -3.09
C VAL A 285 -13.19 -13.01 -2.83
N GLN A 286 -13.54 -13.74 -3.87
CA GLN A 286 -13.98 -15.13 -3.76
C GLN A 286 -12.79 -16.09 -3.77
N THR A 287 -11.86 -15.86 -4.70
CA THR A 287 -10.66 -16.70 -4.87
C THR A 287 -9.48 -15.84 -5.28
N ILE A 288 -8.28 -16.24 -4.86
CA ILE A 288 -7.04 -15.69 -5.35
C ILE A 288 -6.59 -16.49 -6.57
N SER A 289 -6.37 -15.83 -7.69
CA SER A 289 -5.84 -16.42 -8.90
C SER A 289 -4.93 -15.47 -9.64
N THR A 290 -3.95 -16.00 -10.34
CA THR A 290 -3.01 -15.21 -11.13
C THR A 290 -3.69 -14.65 -12.38
N ASP A 291 -3.69 -13.32 -12.54
CA ASP A 291 -4.20 -12.66 -13.75
C ASP A 291 -3.12 -12.68 -14.85
N GLU A 292 -3.23 -13.65 -15.77
CA GLU A 292 -2.37 -13.81 -16.94
C GLU A 292 -3.07 -13.44 -18.28
N VAL A 293 -4.20 -12.73 -18.23
CA VAL A 293 -4.98 -12.34 -19.44
C VAL A 293 -4.10 -11.63 -20.47
N TRP A 294 -3.08 -10.88 -20.04
CA TRP A 294 -2.13 -10.22 -20.92
C TRP A 294 -1.41 -11.17 -21.88
N ARG A 295 -1.21 -12.45 -21.51
CA ARG A 295 -0.56 -13.47 -22.36
C ARG A 295 -1.35 -13.74 -23.64
N ARG A 296 -2.68 -13.66 -23.54
CA ARG A 296 -3.60 -13.89 -24.69
C ARG A 296 -3.88 -12.58 -25.44
N GLN A 297 -3.88 -11.44 -24.76
CA GLN A 297 -4.27 -10.14 -25.32
C GLN A 297 -3.11 -9.42 -26.03
N PHE A 298 -1.89 -9.60 -25.56
CA PHE A 298 -0.72 -9.06 -26.22
C PHE A 298 -0.14 -10.04 -27.23
N GLY A 299 0.02 -9.61 -28.50
CA GLY A 299 0.73 -10.36 -29.51
C GLY A 299 2.20 -10.61 -29.14
N PHE A 300 2.83 -11.58 -29.78
CA PHE A 300 4.22 -12.00 -29.51
C PHE A 300 5.22 -10.83 -29.53
N ALA A 301 5.17 -10.00 -30.57
CA ALA A 301 6.06 -8.84 -30.71
C ALA A 301 5.95 -7.86 -29.54
N MET A 302 4.72 -7.55 -29.08
CA MET A 302 4.48 -6.69 -27.93
C MET A 302 5.06 -7.29 -26.65
N ARG A 303 4.78 -8.58 -26.40
CA ARG A 303 5.28 -9.28 -25.21
C ARG A 303 6.81 -9.27 -25.16
N LYS A 304 7.44 -9.60 -26.30
CA LYS A 304 8.90 -9.65 -26.41
C LYS A 304 9.53 -8.26 -26.31
N GLY A 305 8.92 -7.24 -26.93
CA GLY A 305 9.36 -5.86 -26.85
C GLY A 305 9.34 -5.31 -25.42
N LEU A 306 8.23 -5.49 -24.70
CA LEU A 306 8.12 -5.07 -23.29
C LEU A 306 9.13 -5.79 -22.38
N TYR A 307 9.35 -7.08 -22.60
CA TYR A 307 10.34 -7.86 -21.87
C TYR A 307 11.76 -7.34 -22.09
N LEU A 308 12.15 -7.11 -23.36
CA LEU A 308 13.48 -6.60 -23.70
C LEU A 308 13.74 -5.18 -23.18
N LEU A 309 12.74 -4.31 -23.22
CA LEU A 309 12.84 -2.96 -22.66
C LEU A 309 13.11 -2.96 -21.13
N ALA A 310 12.66 -3.98 -20.43
CA ALA A 310 12.86 -4.13 -18.97
C ALA A 310 13.87 -5.24 -18.62
N LEU A 311 14.63 -5.75 -19.60
CA LEU A 311 15.42 -6.97 -19.50
C LEU A 311 16.26 -7.12 -18.23
N PRO A 312 17.03 -6.12 -17.77
CA PRO A 312 17.87 -6.29 -16.58
C PRO A 312 17.05 -6.64 -15.30
N LEU A 313 15.92 -5.99 -15.12
CA LEU A 313 15.05 -6.25 -13.96
C LEU A 313 14.18 -7.50 -14.16
N MET A 314 13.75 -7.79 -15.40
CA MET A 314 13.02 -9.03 -15.69
C MET A 314 13.86 -10.26 -15.35
N LEU A 315 15.14 -10.28 -15.75
CA LEU A 315 16.08 -11.34 -15.38
C LEU A 315 16.32 -11.38 -13.88
N ARG A 316 16.54 -10.24 -13.26
CA ARG A 316 16.77 -10.12 -11.81
C ARG A 316 15.60 -10.67 -11.00
N TYR A 317 14.38 -10.42 -11.43
CA TYR A 317 13.16 -10.94 -10.79
C TYR A 317 12.73 -12.31 -11.32
N ARG A 318 13.58 -12.97 -12.11
CA ARG A 318 13.36 -14.32 -12.64
C ARG A 318 12.10 -14.46 -13.50
N TYR A 319 11.73 -13.42 -14.23
CA TYR A 319 10.69 -13.50 -15.26
C TYR A 319 11.28 -14.11 -16.55
N ARG A 320 10.50 -14.98 -17.19
CA ARG A 320 10.90 -15.60 -18.47
C ARG A 320 10.37 -14.79 -19.66
N PRO A 321 11.04 -14.87 -20.84
CA PRO A 321 10.59 -14.21 -22.07
C PRO A 321 9.17 -14.53 -22.50
#